data_cbc35bebcf2aba3cd84ebbc5c10b02e1
#
_entry.id   cbc35bebcf2aba3cd84ebbc5c10b02e1
#
_cell.length_a   1.000
_cell.length_b   1.000
_cell.length_c   1.000
_cell.angle_alpha   90.00
_cell.angle_beta   90.00
_cell.angle_gamma   90.00
#
_symmetry.space_group_name_H-M   'P 1'
#
loop_
_entity.id
_entity.type
_entity.pdbx_description
1 polymer ?
#
loop_
_entity_poly.entity_id
_entity_poly.type
_entity_poly.pdbx_seq_one_letter_code
_entity_poly.pdbx_strand_id
1 'polypeptide(L)'
;AEYFTAYRIDHILGFFRIWEIPVHSVHGLLGQFVPALPMSADEIKGFGLYFQKEFMTEPFINDYMLNTIFGDKSDEVRNTFVQHDHHDIYRMRPEFDTQRKVEAYFAGKTDQESLNMKEGLYALISNVLFVKDRKNPEMYHPRISVQNDFIYKQLNWQEQEAFNRLYNHYYYQRHNKFWYDEAMKKLPVLTQSTSMLVCGEDLGMVPDCVP
;
A
#
# COMPACT_ATOMS: atom_id res chain seq x y z
N ALA A 1 14.50 16.26 35.20
CA ALA A 1 13.34 15.59 35.77
C ALA A 1 12.97 16.05 37.18
N GLU A 2 12.93 17.37 37.41
CA GLU A 2 12.56 17.92 38.75
C GLU A 2 11.04 17.79 39.03
N TYR A 3 10.22 17.75 38.00
CA TYR A 3 8.76 17.85 38.15
C TYR A 3 8.00 16.60 37.69
N PHE A 4 8.65 15.66 36.97
CA PHE A 4 7.99 14.48 36.40
C PHE A 4 8.75 13.20 36.76
N THR A 5 7.97 12.13 37.00
CA THR A 5 8.49 10.79 37.32
C THR A 5 8.40 9.84 36.10
N ALA A 6 7.67 10.23 35.08
CA ALA A 6 7.48 9.47 33.83
C ALA A 6 7.38 10.40 32.64
N TYR A 7 7.65 9.87 31.46
CA TYR A 7 7.34 10.53 30.16
C TYR A 7 6.77 9.53 29.15
N ARG A 8 5.96 10.01 28.20
CA ARG A 8 5.41 9.21 27.14
C ARG A 8 6.10 9.55 25.81
N ILE A 9 6.53 8.52 25.11
CA ILE A 9 6.92 8.61 23.71
C ILE A 9 5.65 8.42 22.89
N ASP A 10 5.21 9.46 22.22
CA ASP A 10 4.09 9.41 21.30
C ASP A 10 4.50 8.69 20.02
N HIS A 11 3.65 7.79 19.52
CA HIS A 11 3.90 6.98 18.33
C HIS A 11 5.26 6.25 18.35
N ILE A 12 5.49 5.40 19.36
CA ILE A 12 6.75 4.65 19.53
C ILE A 12 7.07 3.79 18.29
N LEU A 13 6.05 3.35 17.54
CA LEU A 13 6.21 2.60 16.30
C LEU A 13 7.08 3.32 15.27
N GLY A 14 7.15 4.65 15.32
CA GLY A 14 8.01 5.46 14.43
C GLY A 14 9.51 5.20 14.59
N PHE A 15 9.95 4.59 15.71
CA PHE A 15 11.34 4.14 15.88
C PHE A 15 11.63 2.84 15.15
N PHE A 16 10.61 2.03 14.91
CA PHE A 16 10.68 0.75 14.20
C PHE A 16 10.46 0.93 12.71
N ARG A 17 9.39 1.65 12.32
CA ARG A 17 8.99 1.90 10.94
C ARG A 17 8.01 3.05 10.81
N ILE A 18 7.92 3.58 9.59
CA ILE A 18 6.91 4.59 9.20
C ILE A 18 6.21 4.08 7.94
N TRP A 19 4.92 4.39 7.80
CA TRP A 19 4.20 4.17 6.54
C TRP A 19 4.40 5.39 5.65
N GLU A 20 5.13 5.21 4.54
CA GLU A 20 5.36 6.27 3.57
C GLU A 20 4.38 6.13 2.40
N ILE A 21 3.67 7.22 2.09
CA ILE A 21 2.74 7.31 0.97
C ILE A 21 3.43 8.08 -0.16
N PRO A 22 3.44 7.58 -1.41
CA PRO A 22 4.01 8.31 -2.54
C PRO A 22 3.32 9.66 -2.74
N VAL A 23 4.08 10.71 -3.08
CA VAL A 23 3.54 12.07 -3.25
C VAL A 23 2.47 12.19 -4.35
N HIS A 24 2.49 11.27 -5.32
CA HIS A 24 1.50 11.20 -6.39
C HIS A 24 0.22 10.44 -6.00
N SER A 25 0.18 9.84 -4.81
CA SER A 25 -1.01 9.20 -4.24
C SER A 25 -1.78 10.15 -3.35
N VAL A 26 -3.10 9.95 -3.24
CA VAL A 26 -4.00 10.60 -2.29
C VAL A 26 -4.32 9.64 -1.15
N HIS A 27 -4.66 8.40 -1.50
CA HIS A 27 -4.92 7.33 -0.53
C HIS A 27 -3.63 6.61 -0.14
N GLY A 28 -3.60 6.07 1.08
CA GLY A 28 -2.44 5.36 1.63
C GLY A 28 -2.20 3.95 1.06
N LEU A 29 -3.08 3.43 0.19
CA LEU A 29 -3.03 2.04 -0.27
C LEU A 29 -1.75 1.68 -1.05
N LEU A 30 -1.18 2.63 -1.79
CA LEU A 30 0.07 2.45 -2.55
C LEU A 30 1.33 2.76 -1.74
N GLY A 31 1.18 2.94 -0.42
CA GLY A 31 2.28 3.14 0.50
C GLY A 31 3.10 1.88 0.76
N GLN A 32 4.20 2.06 1.49
CA GLN A 32 5.08 1.00 1.96
C GLN A 32 5.67 1.35 3.33
N PHE A 33 6.02 0.35 4.13
CA PHE A 33 6.80 0.60 5.34
C PHE A 33 8.24 1.00 5.02
N VAL A 34 8.79 1.92 5.81
CA VAL A 34 10.19 2.35 5.74
C VAL A 34 10.77 2.41 7.15
N PRO A 35 11.88 1.70 7.42
CA PRO A 35 12.53 0.76 6.53
C PRO A 35 11.72 -0.55 6.39
N ALA A 36 11.93 -1.25 5.28
CA ALA A 36 11.34 -2.57 5.04
C ALA A 36 12.29 -3.46 4.24
N LEU A 37 11.99 -4.76 4.23
CA LEU A 37 12.66 -5.79 3.44
C LEU A 37 11.76 -6.16 2.25
N PRO A 38 11.91 -5.54 1.08
CA PRO A 38 11.12 -5.88 -0.09
C PRO A 38 11.42 -7.32 -0.55
N MET A 39 10.56 -7.89 -1.37
CA MET A 39 10.67 -9.26 -1.87
C MET A 39 11.11 -9.25 -3.33
N SER A 40 12.00 -10.19 -3.70
CA SER A 40 12.31 -10.46 -5.11
C SER A 40 11.20 -11.29 -5.77
N ALA A 41 11.16 -11.29 -7.11
CA ALA A 41 10.26 -12.16 -7.87
C ALA A 41 10.48 -13.66 -7.54
N ASP A 42 11.71 -14.06 -7.26
CA ASP A 42 12.03 -15.46 -6.90
C ASP A 42 11.55 -15.80 -5.48
N GLU A 43 11.64 -14.88 -4.52
CA GLU A 43 11.03 -15.07 -3.20
C GLU A 43 9.50 -15.21 -3.31
N ILE A 44 8.84 -14.39 -4.13
CA ILE A 44 7.41 -14.46 -4.38
C ILE A 44 7.01 -15.83 -4.97
N LYS A 45 7.78 -16.30 -5.95
CA LYS A 45 7.61 -17.66 -6.53
C LYS A 45 7.80 -18.76 -5.49
N GLY A 46 8.71 -18.57 -4.54
CA GLY A 46 8.93 -19.51 -3.43
C GLY A 46 7.71 -19.74 -2.55
N PHE A 47 6.77 -18.79 -2.48
CA PHE A 47 5.46 -18.93 -1.83
C PHE A 47 4.42 -19.69 -2.68
N GLY A 48 4.75 -20.02 -3.93
CA GLY A 48 3.85 -20.69 -4.87
C GLY A 48 3.05 -19.74 -5.77
N LEU A 49 3.38 -18.46 -5.79
CA LEU A 49 2.75 -17.48 -6.66
C LEU A 49 3.63 -17.23 -7.90
N TYR A 50 3.13 -17.61 -9.08
CA TYR A 50 3.82 -17.31 -10.33
C TYR A 50 3.81 -15.80 -10.61
N PHE A 51 4.98 -15.16 -10.46
CA PHE A 51 5.08 -13.70 -10.56
C PHE A 51 5.02 -13.22 -12.02
N GLN A 52 4.00 -12.44 -12.31
CA GLN A 52 3.79 -11.77 -13.61
C GLN A 52 3.90 -10.25 -13.40
N LYS A 53 5.04 -9.66 -13.73
CA LYS A 53 5.40 -8.29 -13.38
C LYS A 53 4.32 -7.28 -13.77
N GLU A 54 3.96 -7.21 -15.05
CA GLU A 54 2.96 -6.24 -15.53
C GLU A 54 1.62 -6.44 -14.85
N PHE A 55 1.08 -7.66 -14.89
CA PHE A 55 -0.23 -7.97 -14.31
C PHE A 55 -0.30 -7.63 -12.82
N MET A 56 0.77 -7.86 -12.06
CA MET A 56 0.75 -7.75 -10.60
C MET A 56 1.18 -6.38 -10.06
N THR A 57 1.87 -5.56 -10.87
CA THR A 57 2.43 -4.28 -10.40
C THR A 57 1.91 -3.06 -11.13
N GLU A 58 1.20 -3.23 -12.24
CA GLU A 58 0.53 -2.14 -12.94
C GLU A 58 -0.99 -2.19 -12.67
N PRO A 59 -1.69 -1.05 -12.68
CA PRO A 59 -3.14 -1.04 -12.47
C PRO A 59 -3.88 -1.97 -13.42
N PHE A 60 -4.53 -3.01 -12.89
CA PHE A 60 -5.37 -3.91 -13.67
C PHE A 60 -6.75 -3.29 -13.85
N ILE A 61 -7.13 -3.01 -15.09
CA ILE A 61 -8.40 -2.38 -15.47
C ILE A 61 -9.00 -3.16 -16.62
N ASN A 62 -10.22 -3.67 -16.43
CA ASN A 62 -10.97 -4.33 -17.51
C ASN A 62 -12.42 -3.86 -17.59
N ASP A 63 -13.14 -4.29 -18.64
CA ASP A 63 -14.54 -3.90 -18.86
C ASP A 63 -15.45 -4.24 -17.68
N TYR A 64 -15.28 -5.41 -17.07
CA TYR A 64 -16.08 -5.81 -15.89
C TYR A 64 -15.89 -4.83 -14.73
N MET A 65 -14.65 -4.45 -14.45
CA MET A 65 -14.34 -3.49 -13.40
C MET A 65 -14.92 -2.10 -13.70
N LEU A 66 -14.74 -1.61 -14.92
CA LEU A 66 -15.29 -0.32 -15.35
C LEU A 66 -16.82 -0.28 -15.20
N ASN A 67 -17.51 -1.30 -15.69
CA ASN A 67 -18.96 -1.39 -15.58
C ASN A 67 -19.44 -1.53 -14.12
N THR A 68 -18.70 -2.26 -13.28
CA THR A 68 -19.07 -2.47 -11.87
C THR A 68 -18.90 -1.20 -11.03
N ILE A 69 -17.82 -0.44 -11.27
CA ILE A 69 -17.53 0.77 -10.47
C ILE A 69 -18.36 1.96 -10.96
N PHE A 70 -18.50 2.14 -12.27
CA PHE A 70 -19.03 3.39 -12.84
C PHE A 70 -20.45 3.25 -13.41
N GLY A 71 -20.97 2.03 -13.59
CA GLY A 71 -22.32 1.81 -14.11
C GLY A 71 -22.53 2.55 -15.45
N ASP A 72 -23.56 3.39 -15.49
CA ASP A 72 -23.92 4.20 -16.66
C ASP A 72 -22.84 5.20 -17.11
N LYS A 73 -21.86 5.49 -16.24
CA LYS A 73 -20.73 6.37 -16.53
C LYS A 73 -19.50 5.64 -17.09
N SER A 74 -19.57 4.32 -17.25
CA SER A 74 -18.43 3.53 -17.74
C SER A 74 -17.92 3.97 -19.11
N ASP A 75 -18.81 4.38 -20.01
CA ASP A 75 -18.44 4.89 -21.34
C ASP A 75 -17.75 6.26 -21.29
N GLU A 76 -18.18 7.13 -20.38
CA GLU A 76 -17.47 8.39 -20.11
C GLU A 76 -16.04 8.12 -19.62
N VAL A 77 -15.86 7.14 -18.71
CA VAL A 77 -14.53 6.75 -18.22
C VAL A 77 -13.66 6.18 -19.34
N ARG A 78 -14.21 5.28 -20.19
CA ARG A 78 -13.48 4.73 -21.34
C ARG A 78 -12.98 5.82 -22.28
N ASN A 79 -13.81 6.81 -22.56
CA ASN A 79 -13.50 7.86 -23.52
C ASN A 79 -12.55 8.92 -22.96
N THR A 80 -12.61 9.21 -21.65
CA THR A 80 -11.92 10.35 -21.05
C THR A 80 -10.65 9.95 -20.29
N PHE A 81 -10.71 8.92 -19.44
CA PHE A 81 -9.69 8.65 -18.41
C PHE A 81 -8.79 7.47 -18.73
N VAL A 82 -9.27 6.51 -19.52
CA VAL A 82 -8.49 5.34 -19.89
C VAL A 82 -8.29 5.24 -21.39
N GLN A 83 -7.35 4.43 -21.81
CA GLN A 83 -7.11 4.06 -23.19
C GLN A 83 -7.13 2.53 -23.30
N HIS A 84 -7.69 2.02 -24.39
CA HIS A 84 -7.71 0.59 -24.67
C HIS A 84 -6.27 0.11 -24.91
N ASP A 85 -5.90 -1.01 -24.31
CA ASP A 85 -4.60 -1.66 -24.49
C ASP A 85 -4.76 -2.91 -25.39
N HIS A 86 -5.38 -3.97 -24.89
CA HIS A 86 -5.66 -5.18 -25.65
C HIS A 86 -6.86 -5.94 -25.06
N HIS A 87 -7.60 -6.66 -25.90
CA HIS A 87 -8.83 -7.38 -25.52
C HIS A 87 -9.80 -6.47 -24.75
N ASP A 88 -10.08 -6.77 -23.49
CA ASP A 88 -10.91 -6.00 -22.57
C ASP A 88 -10.09 -5.23 -21.52
N ILE A 89 -8.77 -5.10 -21.73
CA ILE A 89 -7.84 -4.44 -20.82
C ILE A 89 -7.61 -3.00 -21.22
N TYR A 90 -7.55 -2.14 -20.23
CA TYR A 90 -7.33 -0.70 -20.35
C TYR A 90 -6.16 -0.26 -19.48
N ARG A 91 -5.58 0.90 -19.82
CA ARG A 91 -4.60 1.61 -19.00
C ARG A 91 -5.08 3.03 -18.75
N MET A 92 -4.72 3.60 -17.62
CA MET A 92 -4.96 5.03 -17.37
C MET A 92 -4.23 5.86 -18.42
N ARG A 93 -4.88 6.91 -18.93
CA ARG A 93 -4.20 7.88 -19.79
C ARG A 93 -3.12 8.61 -18.99
N PRO A 94 -2.01 9.04 -19.64
CA PRO A 94 -0.91 9.72 -18.94
C PRO A 94 -1.32 10.97 -18.17
N GLU A 95 -2.40 11.63 -18.57
CA GLU A 95 -2.97 12.80 -17.89
C GLU A 95 -3.65 12.46 -16.56
N PHE A 96 -3.98 11.16 -16.33
CA PHE A 96 -4.75 10.67 -15.20
C PHE A 96 -4.11 9.44 -14.51
N ASP A 97 -2.86 9.12 -14.81
CA ASP A 97 -2.17 7.91 -14.36
C ASP A 97 -1.76 7.93 -12.87
N THR A 98 -2.03 9.03 -12.17
CA THR A 98 -1.83 9.16 -10.73
C THR A 98 -3.05 9.74 -10.02
N GLN A 99 -3.24 9.38 -8.75
CA GLN A 99 -4.36 9.91 -7.97
C GLN A 99 -4.30 11.44 -7.84
N ARG A 100 -3.12 12.05 -7.76
CA ARG A 100 -2.97 13.51 -7.70
C ARG A 100 -3.38 14.21 -9.00
N LYS A 101 -3.14 13.60 -10.16
CA LYS A 101 -3.62 14.14 -11.44
C LYS A 101 -5.15 14.07 -11.53
N VAL A 102 -5.75 12.97 -11.08
CA VAL A 102 -7.20 12.84 -10.98
C VAL A 102 -7.76 13.88 -9.98
N GLU A 103 -7.17 14.03 -8.80
CA GLU A 103 -7.57 15.04 -7.82
C GLU A 103 -7.56 16.46 -8.42
N ALA A 104 -6.51 16.80 -9.16
CA ALA A 104 -6.39 18.10 -9.81
C ALA A 104 -7.48 18.33 -10.86
N TYR A 105 -7.85 17.30 -11.64
CA TYR A 105 -8.94 17.38 -12.61
C TYR A 105 -10.31 17.64 -11.96
N PHE A 106 -10.55 17.06 -10.78
CA PHE A 106 -11.78 17.23 -10.01
C PHE A 106 -11.72 18.41 -9.01
N ALA A 107 -10.67 19.21 -9.04
CA ALA A 107 -10.54 20.36 -8.14
C ALA A 107 -11.74 21.32 -8.30
N GLY A 108 -12.39 21.63 -7.17
CA GLY A 108 -13.58 22.51 -7.15
C GLY A 108 -14.92 21.83 -7.52
N LYS A 109 -14.93 20.57 -7.93
CA LYS A 109 -16.15 19.79 -8.15
C LYS A 109 -16.55 19.11 -6.83
N THR A 110 -17.73 19.47 -6.30
CA THR A 110 -18.20 19.00 -4.98
C THR A 110 -19.51 18.21 -5.03
N ASP A 111 -20.09 18.06 -6.22
CA ASP A 111 -21.27 17.25 -6.42
C ASP A 111 -20.96 15.76 -6.24
N GLN A 112 -21.98 14.99 -5.82
CA GLN A 112 -21.81 13.58 -5.48
C GLN A 112 -21.35 12.72 -6.67
N GLU A 113 -21.76 13.05 -7.87
CA GLU A 113 -21.37 12.34 -9.08
C GLU A 113 -19.86 12.49 -9.33
N SER A 114 -19.35 13.72 -9.26
CA SER A 114 -17.90 13.99 -9.39
C SER A 114 -17.08 13.33 -8.29
N LEU A 115 -17.59 13.32 -7.06
CA LEU A 115 -16.92 12.63 -5.94
C LEU A 115 -16.86 11.11 -6.17
N ASN A 116 -17.97 10.49 -6.58
CA ASN A 116 -18.01 9.06 -6.87
C ASN A 116 -17.09 8.68 -8.05
N MET A 117 -17.09 9.51 -9.10
CA MET A 117 -16.19 9.33 -10.25
C MET A 117 -14.72 9.37 -9.82
N LYS A 118 -14.35 10.36 -9.04
CA LYS A 118 -12.99 10.53 -8.50
C LYS A 118 -12.55 9.32 -7.67
N GLU A 119 -13.38 8.85 -6.73
CA GLU A 119 -13.08 7.69 -5.90
C GLU A 119 -12.94 6.41 -6.74
N GLY A 120 -13.81 6.22 -7.74
CA GLY A 120 -13.70 5.11 -8.69
C GLY A 120 -12.37 5.12 -9.45
N LEU A 121 -11.93 6.29 -9.93
CA LEU A 121 -10.64 6.44 -10.61
C LEU A 121 -9.45 6.17 -9.66
N TYR A 122 -9.54 6.57 -8.39
CA TYR A 122 -8.54 6.21 -7.39
C TYR A 122 -8.46 4.69 -7.18
N ALA A 123 -9.62 4.01 -7.17
CA ALA A 123 -9.67 2.56 -7.08
C ALA A 123 -9.02 1.87 -8.30
N LEU A 124 -9.23 2.39 -9.53
CA LEU A 124 -8.54 1.88 -10.72
C LEU A 124 -7.01 1.94 -10.56
N ILE A 125 -6.50 3.11 -10.16
CA ILE A 125 -5.04 3.36 -10.03
C ILE A 125 -4.41 2.48 -8.95
N SER A 126 -5.13 2.18 -7.87
CA SER A 126 -4.61 1.37 -6.76
C SER A 126 -4.87 -0.13 -6.90
N ASN A 127 -5.46 -0.59 -8.02
CA ASN A 127 -5.78 -2.00 -8.25
C ASN A 127 -4.57 -2.80 -8.73
N VAL A 128 -3.59 -2.97 -7.85
CA VAL A 128 -2.35 -3.73 -8.04
C VAL A 128 -2.17 -4.75 -6.91
N LEU A 129 -1.50 -5.89 -7.16
CA LEU A 129 -1.16 -6.86 -6.11
C LEU A 129 0.10 -6.46 -5.33
N PHE A 130 1.06 -5.85 -6.01
CA PHE A 130 2.32 -5.42 -5.43
C PHE A 130 2.63 -3.98 -5.81
N VAL A 131 3.25 -3.25 -4.89
CA VAL A 131 3.90 -1.98 -5.17
C VAL A 131 5.40 -2.20 -5.33
N LYS A 132 6.02 -1.50 -6.27
CA LYS A 132 7.48 -1.54 -6.50
C LYS A 132 8.18 -0.84 -5.35
N ASP A 133 9.31 -1.39 -4.91
CA ASP A 133 10.15 -0.72 -3.92
C ASP A 133 10.70 0.58 -4.48
N ARG A 134 10.68 1.63 -3.66
CA ARG A 134 11.11 2.98 -4.07
C ARG A 134 12.59 3.06 -4.44
N LYS A 135 13.43 2.26 -3.78
CA LYS A 135 14.90 2.28 -3.99
C LYS A 135 15.34 1.27 -5.03
N ASN A 136 14.60 0.18 -5.18
CA ASN A 136 14.89 -0.88 -6.14
C ASN A 136 13.61 -1.34 -6.85
N PRO A 137 13.29 -0.82 -8.05
CA PRO A 137 12.06 -1.16 -8.79
C PRO A 137 11.91 -2.64 -9.20
N GLU A 138 12.95 -3.45 -9.04
CA GLU A 138 12.92 -4.91 -9.25
C GLU A 138 12.62 -5.68 -7.95
N MET A 139 12.30 -4.98 -6.87
CA MET A 139 11.83 -5.53 -5.60
C MET A 139 10.42 -5.03 -5.29
N TYR A 140 9.67 -5.80 -4.52
CA TYR A 140 8.23 -5.62 -4.42
C TYR A 140 7.75 -5.72 -2.97
N HIS A 141 6.67 -5.00 -2.69
CA HIS A 141 5.91 -5.08 -1.44
C HIS A 141 4.49 -5.52 -1.77
N PRO A 142 3.89 -6.51 -1.10
CA PRO A 142 2.47 -6.80 -1.29
C PRO A 142 1.64 -5.58 -0.91
N ARG A 143 0.69 -5.20 -1.76
CA ARG A 143 -0.15 -4.03 -1.52
C ARG A 143 -1.09 -4.29 -0.34
N ILE A 144 -1.13 -3.36 0.61
CA ILE A 144 -1.94 -3.49 1.82
C ILE A 144 -3.44 -3.57 1.49
N SER A 145 -4.16 -4.46 2.17
CA SER A 145 -5.64 -4.61 2.06
C SER A 145 -6.16 -4.95 0.66
N VAL A 146 -5.37 -5.64 -0.18
CA VAL A 146 -5.74 -5.96 -1.57
C VAL A 146 -6.79 -7.06 -1.71
N GLN A 147 -7.07 -7.84 -0.66
CA GLN A 147 -7.89 -9.06 -0.72
C GLN A 147 -9.34 -8.83 -1.18
N ASN A 148 -9.86 -7.61 -1.07
CA ASN A 148 -11.21 -7.28 -1.52
C ASN A 148 -11.26 -6.69 -2.95
N ASP A 149 -10.11 -6.44 -3.56
CA ASP A 149 -10.02 -5.73 -4.83
C ASP A 149 -10.16 -6.65 -6.04
N PHE A 150 -10.41 -6.04 -7.21
CA PHE A 150 -10.64 -6.77 -8.45
C PHE A 150 -9.44 -7.59 -8.88
N ILE A 151 -8.22 -7.06 -8.76
CA ILE A 151 -7.00 -7.78 -9.13
C ILE A 151 -6.80 -9.07 -8.33
N TYR A 152 -7.06 -9.03 -7.02
CA TYR A 152 -6.97 -10.22 -6.17
C TYR A 152 -8.01 -11.29 -6.57
N LYS A 153 -9.22 -10.86 -6.95
CA LYS A 153 -10.30 -11.74 -7.40
C LYS A 153 -10.04 -12.37 -8.79
N GLN A 154 -9.07 -11.86 -9.56
CA GLN A 154 -8.62 -12.50 -10.81
C GLN A 154 -7.72 -13.72 -10.55
N LEU A 155 -7.11 -13.80 -9.38
CA LEU A 155 -6.30 -14.95 -9.00
C LEU A 155 -7.19 -16.19 -8.81
N ASN A 156 -6.72 -17.33 -9.27
CA ASN A 156 -7.36 -18.61 -8.93
C ASN A 156 -7.16 -18.93 -7.44
N TRP A 157 -7.89 -19.93 -6.94
CA TRP A 157 -7.86 -20.29 -5.52
C TRP A 157 -6.43 -20.59 -5.00
N GLN A 158 -5.61 -21.31 -5.78
CA GLN A 158 -4.24 -21.67 -5.36
C GLN A 158 -3.34 -20.41 -5.28
N GLU A 159 -3.50 -19.49 -6.21
CA GLU A 159 -2.78 -18.22 -6.22
C GLU A 159 -3.20 -17.31 -5.06
N GLN A 160 -4.51 -17.26 -4.74
CA GLN A 160 -5.01 -16.51 -3.58
C GLN A 160 -4.43 -17.06 -2.27
N GLU A 161 -4.40 -18.39 -2.10
CA GLU A 161 -3.79 -19.03 -0.93
C GLU A 161 -2.27 -18.75 -0.85
N ALA A 162 -1.56 -18.81 -1.98
CA ALA A 162 -0.14 -18.48 -2.05
C ALA A 162 0.10 -17.01 -1.68
N PHE A 163 -0.70 -16.11 -2.23
CA PHE A 163 -0.64 -14.68 -1.92
C PHE A 163 -0.94 -14.40 -0.44
N ASN A 164 -1.95 -15.04 0.15
CA ASN A 164 -2.29 -14.86 1.56
C ASN A 164 -1.18 -15.33 2.49
N ARG A 165 -0.51 -16.47 2.20
CA ARG A 165 0.66 -16.90 2.97
C ARG A 165 1.81 -15.90 2.87
N LEU A 166 2.10 -15.41 1.67
CA LEU A 166 3.11 -14.38 1.43
C LEU A 166 2.77 -13.09 2.16
N TYR A 167 1.53 -12.62 2.05
CA TYR A 167 1.03 -11.40 2.70
C TYR A 167 1.17 -11.47 4.22
N ASN A 168 0.73 -12.57 4.83
CA ASN A 168 0.85 -12.78 6.27
C ASN A 168 2.32 -12.84 6.72
N HIS A 169 3.17 -13.56 5.97
CA HIS A 169 4.60 -13.57 6.24
C HIS A 169 5.20 -12.17 6.16
N TYR A 170 4.88 -11.42 5.10
CA TYR A 170 5.41 -10.07 4.88
C TYR A 170 5.02 -9.11 6.02
N TYR A 171 3.73 -9.01 6.34
CA TYR A 171 3.25 -7.99 7.29
C TYR A 171 3.45 -8.35 8.75
N TYR A 172 3.50 -9.64 9.12
CA TYR A 172 3.49 -10.05 10.53
C TYR A 172 4.74 -10.82 10.99
N GLN A 173 5.64 -11.22 10.08
CA GLN A 173 6.81 -12.04 10.46
C GLN A 173 8.13 -11.49 9.93
N ARG A 174 8.21 -11.19 8.62
CA ARG A 174 9.43 -10.89 7.89
C ARG A 174 10.31 -9.82 8.54
N HIS A 175 9.69 -8.81 9.11
CA HIS A 175 10.37 -7.60 9.55
C HIS A 175 10.70 -7.57 11.06
N ASN A 176 10.20 -8.52 11.87
CA ASN A 176 10.29 -8.44 13.33
C ASN A 176 11.74 -8.20 13.80
N LYS A 177 12.67 -9.06 13.42
CA LYS A 177 14.08 -8.87 13.80
C LYS A 177 14.69 -7.60 13.24
N PHE A 178 14.40 -7.30 11.96
CA PHE A 178 14.95 -6.13 11.28
C PHE A 178 14.46 -4.82 11.94
N TRP A 179 13.17 -4.71 12.21
CA TRP A 179 12.62 -3.53 12.90
C TRP A 179 13.09 -3.39 14.33
N TYR A 180 13.21 -4.51 15.05
CA TYR A 180 13.84 -4.50 16.38
C TYR A 180 15.26 -3.93 16.33
N ASP A 181 16.11 -4.44 15.43
CA ASP A 181 17.49 -3.99 15.30
C ASP A 181 17.56 -2.48 14.93
N GLU A 182 16.64 -2.00 14.09
CA GLU A 182 16.57 -0.56 13.75
C GLU A 182 16.14 0.31 14.93
N ALA A 183 15.15 -0.11 15.70
CA ALA A 183 14.69 0.62 16.88
C ALA A 183 15.76 0.67 17.98
N MET A 184 16.47 -0.45 18.19
CA MET A 184 17.54 -0.55 19.21
C MET A 184 18.76 0.30 18.92
N LYS A 185 18.90 0.87 17.73
CA LYS A 185 19.91 1.91 17.45
C LYS A 185 19.60 3.25 18.12
N LYS A 186 18.35 3.51 18.48
CA LYS A 186 17.88 4.82 18.95
C LYS A 186 17.23 4.76 20.33
N LEU A 187 16.35 3.79 20.60
CA LEU A 187 15.58 3.71 21.83
C LEU A 187 16.44 3.66 23.11
N PRO A 188 17.56 2.89 23.19
CA PRO A 188 18.39 2.87 24.39
C PRO A 188 18.94 4.24 24.77
N VAL A 189 19.30 5.08 23.78
CA VAL A 189 19.79 6.44 24.04
C VAL A 189 18.73 7.29 24.72
N LEU A 190 17.46 7.17 24.32
CA LEU A 190 16.35 7.90 24.93
C LEU A 190 16.01 7.36 26.32
N THR A 191 15.88 6.04 26.45
CA THR A 191 15.46 5.41 27.72
C THR A 191 16.51 5.51 28.82
N GLN A 192 17.80 5.56 28.47
CA GLN A 192 18.91 5.69 29.39
C GLN A 192 19.30 7.14 29.72
N SER A 193 18.74 8.12 29.00
CA SER A 193 19.04 9.54 29.22
C SER A 193 18.47 10.11 30.52
N THR A 194 17.56 9.40 31.16
CA THR A 194 16.87 9.83 32.39
C THR A 194 16.44 8.62 33.21
N SER A 195 16.22 8.83 34.53
CA SER A 195 15.66 7.83 35.46
C SER A 195 14.12 7.80 35.45
N MET A 196 13.46 8.60 34.63
CA MET A 196 12.00 8.60 34.54
C MET A 196 11.48 7.31 33.92
N LEU A 197 10.29 6.86 34.36
CA LEU A 197 9.57 5.77 33.71
C LEU A 197 9.24 6.16 32.26
N VAL A 198 9.59 5.28 31.33
CA VAL A 198 9.29 5.46 29.90
C VAL A 198 8.02 4.70 29.56
N CYS A 199 7.05 5.39 28.96
CA CYS A 199 5.83 4.80 28.42
C CYS A 199 5.82 5.03 26.90
N GLY A 200 5.51 4.00 26.10
CA GLY A 200 5.33 4.10 24.64
C GLY A 200 3.85 4.08 24.26
N GLU A 201 3.48 4.85 23.25
CA GLU A 201 2.17 4.76 22.63
C GLU A 201 2.27 3.94 21.34
N ASP A 202 1.53 2.82 21.25
CA ASP A 202 1.65 1.77 20.23
C ASP A 202 0.34 1.49 19.48
N LEU A 203 -0.38 2.53 19.08
CA LEU A 203 -1.63 2.38 18.33
C LEU A 203 -1.41 1.90 16.88
N GLY A 204 -2.30 1.00 16.43
CA GLY A 204 -2.35 0.50 15.05
C GLY A 204 -1.85 -0.94 14.89
N MET A 205 -1.17 -1.23 13.77
CA MET A 205 -0.57 -2.54 13.51
C MET A 205 0.75 -2.65 14.31
N VAL A 206 0.70 -3.25 15.49
CA VAL A 206 1.87 -3.40 16.37
C VAL A 206 2.61 -4.68 16.01
N PRO A 207 3.89 -4.61 15.57
CA PRO A 207 4.71 -5.80 15.35
C PRO A 207 5.05 -6.50 16.67
N ASP A 208 5.22 -7.82 16.65
CA ASP A 208 5.57 -8.64 17.83
C ASP A 208 6.89 -8.22 18.50
N CYS A 209 7.73 -7.48 17.81
CA CYS A 209 9.01 -7.01 18.32
C CYS A 209 8.92 -5.72 19.17
N VAL A 210 7.74 -5.12 19.33
CA VAL A 210 7.55 -3.83 20.02
C VAL A 210 7.35 -4.00 21.54
N PRO A 211 6.50 -4.94 22.03
CA PRO A 211 6.32 -5.19 23.46
C PRO A 211 7.56 -5.70 24.18
#